data_7d427cfbcac11318e12465c39265261d
#
_entry.id   7d427cfbcac11318e12465c39265261d
#
_cell.length_a   1.000
_cell.length_b   1.000
_cell.length_c   1.000
_cell.angle_alpha   90.00
_cell.angle_beta   90.00
_cell.angle_gamma   90.00
#
_symmetry.space_group_name_H-M   'P 1'
#
loop_
_entity.id
_entity.type
_entity.pdbx_description
1 polymer ?
#
loop_
_entity_poly.entity_id
_entity_poly.type
_entity_poly.pdbx_seq_one_letter_code
_entity_poly.pdbx_strand_id
1 'polypeptide(L)'
;MNISDFDDSSVLDKRVTFQRFVGEADIVGDYQYLQDESWEDAITVWAQVRTIGSREFMAAGQEQSEVTHNIKIRFRSWDYNVVCMRAKCGGKIFRLLSPPLDLSGGKRYQLLKAAEVWR
;
A
#
# COMPACT_ATOMS: atom_id res chain seq x y z
N MET A 1 19.76 -10.72 -1.48
CA MET A 1 19.00 -10.12 -0.40
C MET A 1 18.77 -11.11 0.71
N ASN A 2 18.86 -10.64 1.91
CA ASN A 2 18.72 -11.50 3.06
C ASN A 2 17.22 -11.62 3.40
N ILE A 3 16.75 -12.84 3.54
CA ILE A 3 15.37 -13.10 3.88
C ILE A 3 14.99 -12.45 5.21
N SER A 4 15.92 -12.39 6.15
CA SER A 4 15.63 -11.80 7.46
C SER A 4 15.24 -10.34 7.37
N ASP A 5 15.62 -9.65 6.30
CA ASP A 5 15.22 -8.26 6.12
C ASP A 5 13.72 -8.12 5.95
N PHE A 6 13.07 -9.17 5.46
CA PHE A 6 11.61 -9.15 5.30
C PHE A 6 10.87 -9.68 6.50
N ASP A 7 11.53 -10.52 7.30
CA ASP A 7 10.87 -11.18 8.41
C ASP A 7 11.05 -10.48 9.73
N ASP A 8 11.88 -9.46 9.76
CA ASP A 8 12.15 -8.74 11.00
C ASP A 8 10.99 -7.81 11.34
N SER A 9 10.21 -8.19 12.33
CA SER A 9 9.04 -7.42 12.74
C SER A 9 9.42 -6.06 13.31
N SER A 10 10.67 -5.88 13.73
CA SER A 10 11.10 -4.59 14.27
C SER A 10 11.10 -3.50 13.20
N VAL A 11 11.06 -3.87 11.93
CA VAL A 11 10.98 -2.87 10.85
C VAL A 11 9.57 -2.39 10.58
N LEU A 12 8.58 -2.93 11.27
CA LEU A 12 7.20 -2.44 11.15
C LEU A 12 7.02 -1.26 12.11
N ASP A 13 7.58 -0.15 11.73
CA ASP A 13 7.69 1.03 12.60
C ASP A 13 6.87 2.22 12.15
N LYS A 14 6.08 2.07 11.10
CA LYS A 14 5.22 3.14 10.60
C LYS A 14 3.77 2.80 10.87
N ARG A 15 3.00 3.80 11.26
CA ARG A 15 1.55 3.63 11.39
C ARG A 15 0.92 3.96 10.06
N VAL A 16 0.23 3.00 9.49
CA VAL A 16 -0.46 3.17 8.21
C VAL A 16 -1.94 2.97 8.43
N THR A 17 -2.72 3.93 8.01
CA THR A 17 -4.18 3.83 8.04
C THR A 17 -4.66 3.53 6.63
N PHE A 18 -5.31 2.39 6.47
CA PHE A 18 -5.97 2.06 5.22
C PHE A 18 -7.38 2.62 5.28
N GLN A 19 -7.75 3.36 4.26
CA GLN A 19 -9.04 4.03 4.18
C GLN A 19 -9.81 3.51 2.99
N ARG A 20 -11.13 3.48 3.13
CA ARG A 20 -11.99 3.09 2.02
C ARG A 20 -12.71 4.31 1.47
N PHE A 21 -13.01 4.24 0.20
CA PHE A 21 -13.69 5.34 -0.49
C PHE A 21 -15.17 5.34 -0.14
N VAL A 22 -15.66 6.48 0.28
CA VAL A 22 -17.08 6.66 0.63
C VAL A 22 -17.73 7.77 -0.17
N GLY A 23 -16.99 8.42 -1.07
CA GLY A 23 -17.52 9.44 -1.95
C GLY A 23 -18.17 8.82 -3.19
N GLU A 24 -18.45 9.65 -4.17
CA GLU A 24 -18.95 9.21 -5.45
C GLU A 24 -17.82 9.29 -6.47
N ALA A 25 -17.50 8.17 -7.09
CA ALA A 25 -16.53 8.15 -8.19
C ALA A 25 -17.14 8.88 -9.37
N ASP A 26 -16.33 9.63 -10.11
CA ASP A 26 -16.82 10.25 -11.32
C ASP A 26 -16.99 9.21 -12.43
N ILE A 27 -17.38 9.68 -13.60
CA ILE A 27 -17.68 8.80 -14.73
C ILE A 27 -16.49 7.97 -15.15
N VAL A 28 -15.27 8.49 -14.96
CA VAL A 28 -14.06 7.76 -15.36
C VAL A 28 -13.47 6.95 -14.21
N GLY A 29 -14.14 6.92 -13.06
CA GLY A 29 -13.69 6.11 -11.94
C GLY A 29 -12.59 6.76 -11.13
N ASP A 30 -12.51 8.07 -11.12
CA ASP A 30 -11.54 8.78 -10.30
C ASP A 30 -11.96 8.72 -8.85
N TYR A 31 -11.15 8.08 -8.03
CA TYR A 31 -11.45 7.93 -6.61
C TYR A 31 -11.01 9.11 -5.75
N GLN A 32 -10.61 10.22 -6.37
CA GLN A 32 -10.33 11.47 -5.63
C GLN A 32 -9.36 11.23 -4.48
N TYR A 33 -8.20 10.66 -4.79
CA TYR A 33 -7.25 10.21 -3.78
C TYR A 33 -6.80 11.29 -2.82
N LEU A 34 -6.87 12.56 -3.19
CA LEU A 34 -6.38 13.64 -2.34
C LEU A 34 -7.50 14.42 -1.64
N GLN A 35 -8.74 13.97 -1.73
CA GLN A 35 -9.87 14.61 -1.07
C GLN A 35 -10.24 13.82 0.17
N ASP A 36 -9.74 14.27 1.31
CA ASP A 36 -9.87 13.52 2.57
C ASP A 36 -11.32 13.24 2.95
N GLU A 37 -12.24 14.12 2.61
CA GLU A 37 -13.65 13.94 2.95
C GLU A 37 -14.30 12.76 2.22
N SER A 38 -13.64 12.25 1.19
CA SER A 38 -14.15 11.10 0.43
C SER A 38 -13.71 9.77 1.00
N TRP A 39 -12.98 9.77 2.10
CA TRP A 39 -12.37 8.56 2.64
C TRP A 39 -12.68 8.41 4.12
N GLU A 40 -12.83 7.16 4.56
CA GLU A 40 -12.97 6.89 5.98
C GLU A 40 -12.01 5.78 6.39
N ASP A 41 -11.60 5.83 7.66
CA ASP A 41 -10.65 4.86 8.19
C ASP A 41 -11.27 3.47 8.22
N ALA A 42 -10.57 2.50 7.66
CA ALA A 42 -10.95 1.10 7.76
C ALA A 42 -10.12 0.39 8.83
N ILE A 43 -8.80 0.46 8.72
CA ILE A 43 -7.92 -0.14 9.71
C ILE A 43 -6.64 0.69 9.81
N THR A 44 -6.03 0.64 10.98
CA THR A 44 -4.71 1.23 11.21
C THR A 44 -3.80 0.14 11.73
N VAL A 45 -2.65 -0.03 11.09
CA VAL A 45 -1.71 -1.11 11.43
C VAL A 45 -0.30 -0.59 11.46
N TRP A 46 0.59 -1.34 12.10
CA TRP A 46 2.01 -1.11 11.97
C TRP A 46 2.51 -1.70 10.66
N ALA A 47 3.39 -0.99 10.01
CA ALA A 47 3.87 -1.38 8.69
C ALA A 47 5.31 -0.95 8.49
N GLN A 48 5.94 -1.56 7.50
CA GLN A 48 7.18 -1.06 6.92
C GLN A 48 6.83 -0.46 5.57
N VAL A 49 7.22 0.79 5.36
CA VAL A 49 6.98 1.48 4.10
C VAL A 49 8.35 1.73 3.47
N ARG A 50 8.60 1.09 2.34
CA ARG A 50 9.90 1.18 1.66
C ARG A 50 9.72 1.77 0.27
N THR A 51 10.56 2.75 -0.03
CA THR A 51 10.66 3.28 -1.37
C THR A 51 11.32 2.25 -2.28
N ILE A 52 10.77 2.05 -3.46
CA ILE A 52 11.37 1.16 -4.44
C ILE A 52 12.54 1.90 -5.09
N GLY A 53 13.71 1.26 -5.07
CA GLY A 53 14.89 1.83 -5.70
C GLY A 53 14.75 1.86 -7.21
N SER A 54 15.48 2.77 -7.84
CA SER A 54 15.40 2.92 -9.29
C SER A 54 15.75 1.64 -10.02
N ARG A 55 16.65 0.85 -9.47
CA ARG A 55 17.02 -0.42 -10.10
C ARG A 55 15.85 -1.40 -10.08
N GLU A 56 15.15 -1.50 -8.94
CA GLU A 56 13.98 -2.35 -8.85
C GLU A 56 12.88 -1.86 -9.79
N PHE A 57 12.75 -0.56 -9.87
CA PHE A 57 11.79 0.07 -10.74
C PHE A 57 12.07 -0.28 -12.20
N MET A 58 13.34 -0.20 -12.59
CA MET A 58 13.76 -0.53 -13.95
C MET A 58 13.63 -2.01 -14.23
N ALA A 59 13.89 -2.85 -13.23
CA ALA A 59 13.80 -4.29 -13.41
C ALA A 59 12.35 -4.75 -13.54
N ALA A 60 11.44 -4.06 -12.89
CA ALA A 60 10.03 -4.30 -13.12
C ALA A 60 9.67 -4.04 -14.58
N GLY A 61 10.53 -3.31 -15.23
CA GLY A 61 10.61 -3.26 -16.68
C GLY A 61 9.43 -2.65 -17.30
N GLN A 62 8.88 -1.76 -16.66
CA GLN A 62 7.59 -1.55 -17.13
C GLN A 62 7.24 -0.12 -17.28
N GLU A 63 6.80 0.17 -18.41
CA GLU A 63 6.18 1.44 -18.69
C GLU A 63 4.93 1.61 -17.82
N GLN A 64 4.33 0.53 -17.38
CA GLN A 64 3.22 0.64 -16.46
C GLN A 64 3.64 0.53 -15.01
N SER A 65 4.92 0.65 -14.75
CA SER A 65 5.43 0.54 -13.41
C SER A 65 5.18 1.83 -12.65
N GLU A 66 4.00 1.95 -12.09
CA GLU A 66 3.66 3.08 -11.24
C GLU A 66 4.07 2.87 -9.80
N VAL A 67 4.56 1.69 -9.46
CA VAL A 67 4.87 1.35 -8.07
C VAL A 67 6.01 2.21 -7.57
N THR A 68 5.77 2.96 -6.51
CA THR A 68 6.81 3.79 -5.87
C THR A 68 7.23 3.24 -4.52
N HIS A 69 6.36 2.46 -3.89
CA HIS A 69 6.60 1.97 -2.54
C HIS A 69 6.07 0.57 -2.35
N ASN A 70 6.67 -0.15 -1.41
CA ASN A 70 6.13 -1.40 -0.91
C ASN A 70 5.72 -1.20 0.54
N ILE A 71 4.54 -1.67 0.89
CA ILE A 71 4.02 -1.60 2.24
C ILE A 71 3.92 -3.03 2.78
N LYS A 72 4.70 -3.34 3.80
CA LYS A 72 4.71 -4.64 4.44
C LYS A 72 3.97 -4.57 5.76
N ILE A 73 3.03 -5.47 5.98
CA ILE A 73 2.26 -5.53 7.21
C ILE A 73 2.24 -6.97 7.73
N ARG A 74 1.79 -7.16 8.97
CA ARG A 74 1.51 -8.51 9.46
C ARG A 74 0.33 -9.08 8.71
N PHE A 75 0.35 -10.39 8.51
CA PHE A 75 -0.73 -11.08 7.82
C PHE A 75 -2.06 -10.86 8.53
N ARG A 76 -3.09 -10.62 7.74
CA ARG A 76 -4.46 -10.51 8.24
C ARG A 76 -5.43 -10.83 7.12
N SER A 77 -6.65 -11.16 7.50
CA SER A 77 -7.73 -11.32 6.53
C SER A 77 -8.20 -9.96 6.04
N TRP A 78 -8.49 -9.86 4.76
CA TRP A 78 -8.95 -8.64 4.13
C TRP A 78 -10.36 -8.83 3.60
N ASP A 79 -11.28 -8.01 4.08
CA ASP A 79 -12.65 -7.99 3.60
C ASP A 79 -12.89 -6.82 2.65
N TYR A 80 -11.84 -6.10 2.30
CA TYR A 80 -11.96 -4.86 1.54
C TYR A 80 -11.43 -5.04 0.13
N ASN A 81 -12.06 -4.34 -0.80
CA ASN A 81 -11.58 -4.28 -2.17
C ASN A 81 -10.50 -3.20 -2.25
N VAL A 82 -9.25 -3.60 -2.44
CA VAL A 82 -8.14 -2.64 -2.43
C VAL A 82 -8.24 -1.61 -3.57
N VAL A 83 -8.96 -1.92 -4.63
CA VAL A 83 -9.18 -0.96 -5.71
C VAL A 83 -9.89 0.29 -5.19
N CYS A 84 -10.71 0.13 -4.16
CA CYS A 84 -11.48 1.23 -3.55
C CYS A 84 -10.83 1.72 -2.26
N MET A 85 -9.54 1.52 -2.09
CA MET A 85 -8.84 1.88 -0.87
C MET A 85 -7.61 2.71 -1.16
N ARG A 86 -7.21 3.49 -0.16
CA ARG A 86 -5.93 4.17 -0.16
C ARG A 86 -5.24 3.93 1.18
N ALA A 87 -3.93 4.14 1.21
CA ALA A 87 -3.16 4.09 2.44
C ALA A 87 -2.68 5.48 2.79
N LYS A 88 -2.72 5.80 4.07
CA LYS A 88 -2.26 7.08 4.57
C LYS A 88 -1.19 6.84 5.61
N CYS A 89 -0.03 7.47 5.41
CA CYS A 89 1.09 7.31 6.33
C CYS A 89 1.80 8.65 6.46
N GLY A 90 1.71 9.23 7.64
CA GLY A 90 2.27 10.57 7.90
C GLY A 90 1.73 11.58 6.96
N GLY A 91 1.95 12.34 6.29
CA GLY A 91 1.32 13.24 5.34
C GLY A 91 1.23 12.68 3.94
N LYS A 92 1.59 11.42 3.74
CA LYS A 92 1.62 10.84 2.39
C LYS A 92 0.41 9.98 2.14
N ILE A 93 -0.05 10.00 0.90
CA ILE A 93 -1.18 9.22 0.43
C ILE A 93 -0.69 8.25 -0.63
N PHE A 94 -1.11 6.99 -0.53
CA PHE A 94 -0.71 5.96 -1.47
C PHE A 94 -1.93 5.31 -2.09
N ARG A 95 -1.89 5.17 -3.41
CA ARG A 95 -2.84 4.34 -4.13
C ARG A 95 -2.36 2.90 -4.06
N LEU A 96 -3.25 1.97 -3.78
CA LEU A 96 -2.89 0.55 -3.70
C LEU A 96 -2.97 -0.08 -5.08
N LEU A 97 -1.91 -0.74 -5.49
CA LEU A 97 -1.77 -1.29 -6.85
C LEU A 97 -1.81 -2.80 -6.88
N SER A 98 -1.88 -3.45 -5.73
CA SER A 98 -1.97 -4.90 -5.69
C SER A 98 -2.83 -5.34 -4.51
N PRO A 99 -3.43 -6.52 -4.59
CA PRO A 99 -4.01 -7.11 -3.39
C PRO A 99 -2.90 -7.44 -2.40
N PRO A 100 -3.25 -7.70 -1.13
CA PRO A 100 -2.25 -8.15 -0.17
C PRO A 100 -1.63 -9.46 -0.62
N LEU A 101 -0.32 -9.47 -0.75
CA LEU A 101 0.43 -10.63 -1.23
C LEU A 101 1.10 -11.31 -0.04
N ASP A 102 0.88 -12.62 0.11
CA ASP A 102 1.46 -13.38 1.21
C ASP A 102 2.95 -13.58 0.96
N LEU A 103 3.77 -12.89 1.75
CA LEU A 103 5.22 -13.05 1.66
C LEU A 103 5.62 -14.41 2.19
N SER A 104 6.42 -15.13 1.44
CA SER A 104 6.96 -16.42 1.86
C SER A 104 5.93 -17.54 1.97
N GLY A 105 4.68 -17.29 1.67
CA GLY A 105 3.63 -18.31 1.74
C GLY A 105 3.33 -18.81 3.14
N GLY A 106 3.81 -18.13 4.17
CA GLY A 106 3.68 -18.61 5.55
C GLY A 106 2.63 -17.91 6.38
N LYS A 107 1.87 -17.03 5.78
CA LYS A 107 0.84 -16.26 6.48
C LYS A 107 1.38 -15.47 7.67
N ARG A 108 2.60 -14.95 7.54
CA ARG A 108 3.21 -14.12 8.58
C ARG A 108 3.15 -12.65 8.23
N TYR A 109 3.42 -12.33 6.99
CA TYR A 109 3.46 -10.96 6.50
C TYR A 109 2.81 -10.87 5.14
N GLN A 110 2.29 -9.69 4.84
CA GLN A 110 1.74 -9.38 3.53
C GLN A 110 2.41 -8.15 2.98
N LEU A 111 2.48 -8.10 1.66
CA LEU A 111 3.04 -6.97 0.94
C LEU A 111 1.96 -6.36 0.05
N LEU A 112 1.85 -5.04 0.10
CA LEU A 112 1.01 -4.31 -0.83
C LEU A 112 1.89 -3.38 -1.65
N LYS A 113 1.73 -3.45 -2.95
CA LYS A 113 2.42 -2.51 -3.84
C LYS A 113 1.61 -1.24 -3.93
N ALA A 114 2.29 -0.11 -3.87
CA ALA A 114 1.62 1.17 -3.75
C ALA A 114 2.32 2.23 -4.60
N ALA A 115 1.55 3.25 -4.95
CA ALA A 115 2.08 4.42 -5.64
C ALA A 115 1.72 5.65 -4.84
N GLU A 116 2.71 6.46 -4.55
CA GLU A 116 2.48 7.73 -3.85
C GLU A 116 1.72 8.67 -4.76
N VAL A 117 0.69 9.29 -4.20
CA VAL A 117 -0.13 10.26 -4.93
C VAL A 117 0.37 11.65 -4.58
N TRP A 118 0.84 12.37 -5.56
CA TRP A 118 1.41 13.70 -5.37
C TRP A 118 0.34 14.78 -5.50
N ARG A 119 0.51 15.81 -4.71
CA ARG A 119 -0.34 16.98 -4.81
C ARG A 119 0.19 17.95 -5.86
#